data_f5a5ac0af4d3be6954dd2d29c278e49a
#
_entry.id   f5a5ac0af4d3be6954dd2d29c278e49a
#
_cell.length_a   1.000
_cell.length_b   1.000
_cell.length_c   1.000
_cell.angle_alpha   90.00
_cell.angle_beta   90.00
_cell.angle_gamma   90.00
#
_symmetry.space_group_name_H-M   'P 1'
#
loop_
_entity.id
_entity.type
_entity.pdbx_description
1 polymer ?
#
loop_
_entity_poly.entity_id
_entity_poly.type
_entity_poly.pdbx_seq_one_letter_code
_entity_poly.pdbx_strand_id
1 'polypeptide(L)'
;VAGLASLDFAAPLAGLLLPLPLLAARLLPPRPGTSGALTVPASLVAGLDRGGPLAVGTKARAALTWLVWVALVAALAGPRLVLPGAALPASGRDIVLALDLSGSMERIDFALDGRTTSRLAAVKRVGAEFIRRRAGDRVGLVIFADQADVAASPSFDTQGVARALEEAQIGLVGRSTGIGDGLGLALKRLDVLPGPSKVVVLLSDGANNAGQTTPRDVAVLARELGIRVHTIALGPRDLADANGEQDVVDSEALRDVAATSGGRFFRVRTTDDLAGVADSIDALEGGRDRAPPVPLRRDLWPWPGGVALLLGLVLLLTRRAA
;
A
#
# COMPACT_ATOMS: atom_id res chain seq x y z
N VAL A 1 2.21 13.43 28.28
CA VAL A 1 2.79 12.24 28.90
C VAL A 1 3.45 11.47 27.77
N ALA A 2 4.80 11.46 27.73
CA ALA A 2 5.57 10.68 26.77
C ALA A 2 5.29 9.20 27.04
N GLY A 3 4.51 8.55 26.18
CA GLY A 3 4.27 7.11 26.26
C GLY A 3 5.57 6.34 26.04
N LEU A 4 5.84 5.35 26.87
CA LEU A 4 6.98 4.45 26.69
C LEU A 4 6.81 3.66 25.41
N ALA A 5 7.89 3.49 24.64
CA ALA A 5 7.91 2.61 23.48
C ALA A 5 7.49 1.20 23.93
N SER A 6 6.46 0.63 23.31
CA SER A 6 5.99 -0.73 23.62
C SER A 6 6.52 -1.71 22.58
N LEU A 7 6.94 -2.90 23.08
CA LEU A 7 7.35 -4.01 22.23
C LEU A 7 6.10 -4.83 21.87
N ASP A 8 5.88 -5.01 20.57
CA ASP A 8 4.81 -5.84 20.02
C ASP A 8 5.42 -6.98 19.20
N PHE A 9 4.67 -8.06 18.98
CA PHE A 9 5.12 -9.20 18.18
C PHE A 9 4.16 -9.44 17.03
N ALA A 10 4.71 -9.59 15.82
CA ALA A 10 3.92 -9.87 14.61
C ALA A 10 3.28 -11.26 14.65
N ALA A 11 3.99 -12.25 15.20
CA ALA A 11 3.57 -13.63 15.30
C ALA A 11 3.89 -14.21 16.69
N PRO A 12 3.14 -13.84 17.74
CA PRO A 12 3.43 -14.28 19.12
C PRO A 12 3.35 -15.80 19.27
N LEU A 13 2.55 -16.48 18.46
CA LEU A 13 2.44 -17.94 18.44
C LEU A 13 3.74 -18.65 18.02
N ALA A 14 4.68 -17.96 17.37
CA ALA A 14 6.00 -18.52 17.07
C ALA A 14 6.75 -18.96 18.33
N GLY A 15 6.48 -18.36 19.49
CA GLY A 15 7.02 -18.77 20.77
C GLY A 15 6.75 -20.24 21.14
N LEU A 16 5.66 -20.82 20.62
CA LEU A 16 5.34 -22.25 20.83
C LEU A 16 6.37 -23.20 20.18
N LEU A 17 7.21 -22.71 19.27
CA LEU A 17 8.30 -23.48 18.68
C LEU A 17 9.51 -23.66 19.59
N LEU A 18 9.63 -22.88 20.68
CA LEU A 18 10.77 -22.97 21.60
C LEU A 18 11.01 -24.39 22.14
N PRO A 19 10.00 -25.14 22.63
CA PRO A 19 10.21 -26.47 23.15
C PRO A 19 10.42 -27.57 22.07
N LEU A 20 10.27 -27.27 20.80
CA LEU A 20 10.34 -28.25 19.72
C LEU A 20 11.61 -29.11 19.70
N PRO A 21 12.83 -28.57 19.90
CA PRO A 21 14.04 -29.41 19.95
C PRO A 21 14.03 -30.41 21.11
N LEU A 22 13.46 -30.05 22.26
CA LEU A 22 13.32 -30.97 23.40
C LEU A 22 12.32 -32.08 23.12
N LEU A 23 11.21 -31.74 22.49
CA LEU A 23 10.21 -32.69 22.06
C LEU A 23 10.79 -33.65 21.01
N ALA A 24 11.52 -33.09 20.03
CA ALA A 24 12.20 -33.91 19.01
C ALA A 24 13.25 -34.86 19.63
N ALA A 25 14.03 -34.39 20.62
CA ALA A 25 15.02 -35.20 21.30
C ALA A 25 14.41 -36.35 22.11
N ARG A 26 13.15 -36.18 22.58
CA ARG A 26 12.43 -37.24 23.33
C ARG A 26 11.68 -38.22 22.44
N LEU A 27 11.17 -37.76 21.31
CA LEU A 27 10.30 -38.55 20.41
C LEU A 27 11.08 -39.26 19.31
N LEU A 28 12.24 -38.74 18.90
CA LEU A 28 13.06 -39.33 17.84
C LEU A 28 14.08 -40.31 18.50
N PRO A 29 14.18 -41.53 17.93
CA PRO A 29 15.18 -42.46 18.40
C PRO A 29 16.59 -41.92 18.15
N PRO A 30 17.55 -42.17 19.06
CA PRO A 30 18.93 -41.78 18.84
C PRO A 30 19.46 -42.42 17.57
N ARG A 31 20.03 -41.59 16.67
CA ARG A 31 20.68 -42.12 15.47
C ARG A 31 21.79 -43.08 15.90
N PRO A 32 21.79 -44.33 15.38
CA PRO A 32 22.92 -45.22 15.62
C PRO A 32 24.15 -44.51 15.06
N GLY A 33 25.11 -44.21 15.94
CA GLY A 33 26.39 -43.68 15.50
C GLY A 33 26.99 -44.68 14.51
N THR A 34 27.18 -44.29 13.26
CA THR A 34 28.06 -45.02 12.32
C THR A 34 29.49 -44.81 12.81
N SER A 35 29.82 -45.47 13.94
CA SER A 35 31.19 -45.64 14.35
C SER A 35 31.78 -46.75 13.46
N GLY A 36 32.13 -46.39 12.25
CA GLY A 36 33.16 -47.09 11.54
C GLY A 36 34.44 -46.90 12.32
N ALA A 37 34.66 -47.72 13.36
CA ALA A 37 35.91 -47.74 14.08
C ALA A 37 36.97 -48.29 13.14
N LEU A 38 37.68 -47.38 12.43
CA LEU A 38 38.96 -47.76 11.85
C LEU A 38 39.89 -48.02 13.01
N THR A 39 40.26 -49.29 13.22
CA THR A 39 41.33 -49.66 14.15
C THR A 39 42.66 -49.17 13.55
N VAL A 40 43.06 -47.96 13.98
CA VAL A 40 44.35 -47.37 13.57
C VAL A 40 45.40 -47.79 14.62
N PRO A 41 46.61 -48.30 14.17
CA PRO A 41 47.71 -48.62 15.10
C PRO A 41 48.07 -47.40 15.99
N ALA A 42 48.32 -47.68 17.27
CA ALA A 42 48.61 -46.67 18.30
C ALA A 42 49.78 -45.70 17.93
N SER A 43 50.70 -46.12 17.08
CA SER A 43 51.80 -45.31 16.55
C SER A 43 51.36 -44.17 15.63
N LEU A 44 50.18 -44.28 14.98
CA LEU A 44 49.66 -43.23 14.11
C LEU A 44 48.71 -42.27 14.86
N VAL A 45 48.15 -42.68 15.97
CA VAL A 45 47.27 -41.84 16.81
C VAL A 45 48.01 -40.72 17.48
N ALA A 46 49.26 -40.95 17.91
CA ALA A 46 50.11 -39.96 18.57
C ALA A 46 50.47 -38.74 17.67
N GLY A 47 50.29 -38.88 16.36
CA GLY A 47 50.52 -37.77 15.39
C GLY A 47 49.25 -37.01 15.00
N LEU A 48 48.06 -37.58 15.29
CA LEU A 48 46.78 -37.02 14.90
C LEU A 48 46.08 -36.20 16.00
N ASP A 49 46.58 -36.29 17.25
CA ASP A 49 46.03 -35.56 18.40
C ASP A 49 46.41 -34.10 18.50
N ARG A 50 46.68 -33.49 17.33
CA ARG A 50 46.72 -32.02 17.24
C ARG A 50 45.32 -31.52 17.01
N GLY A 51 44.54 -31.49 18.08
CA GLY A 51 43.27 -30.78 18.15
C GLY A 51 43.50 -29.36 17.70
N GLY A 52 42.95 -29.02 16.52
CA GLY A 52 42.99 -27.66 16.01
C GLY A 52 42.41 -26.70 17.06
N PRO A 53 42.77 -25.41 17.03
CA PRO A 53 42.45 -24.41 18.06
C PRO A 53 40.97 -24.10 18.28
N LEU A 54 40.05 -24.84 17.68
CA LEU A 54 38.59 -24.60 17.70
C LEU A 54 37.76 -25.85 18.06
N ALA A 55 38.33 -26.81 18.80
CA ALA A 55 37.54 -27.94 19.31
C ALA A 55 36.56 -27.45 20.41
N VAL A 56 35.37 -27.02 20.01
CA VAL A 56 34.29 -26.63 20.90
C VAL A 56 33.73 -27.90 21.56
N GLY A 57 33.84 -28.01 22.90
CA GLY A 57 33.35 -29.16 23.67
C GLY A 57 31.86 -29.42 23.41
N THR A 58 31.44 -30.67 23.52
CA THR A 58 30.07 -31.13 23.22
C THR A 58 28.98 -30.31 23.93
N LYS A 59 29.21 -29.87 25.14
CA LYS A 59 28.29 -29.02 25.93
C LYS A 59 28.18 -27.62 25.35
N ALA A 60 29.30 -27.00 24.94
CA ALA A 60 29.30 -25.67 24.33
C ALA A 60 28.64 -25.68 22.94
N ARG A 61 28.81 -26.76 22.20
CA ARG A 61 28.13 -26.95 20.89
C ARG A 61 26.61 -27.12 21.06
N ALA A 62 26.15 -27.86 22.04
CA ALA A 62 24.74 -27.99 22.35
C ALA A 62 24.15 -26.62 22.76
N ALA A 63 24.86 -25.87 23.61
CA ALA A 63 24.44 -24.51 23.97
C ALA A 63 24.35 -23.57 22.77
N LEU A 64 25.35 -23.61 21.87
CA LEU A 64 25.36 -22.81 20.63
C LEU A 64 24.14 -23.15 19.71
N THR A 65 23.85 -24.45 19.58
CA THR A 65 22.67 -24.88 18.78
C THR A 65 21.38 -24.37 19.40
N TRP A 66 21.25 -24.36 20.70
CA TRP A 66 20.12 -23.79 21.42
C TRP A 66 20.00 -22.29 21.21
N LEU A 67 21.11 -21.55 21.26
CA LEU A 67 21.14 -20.10 21.02
C LEU A 67 20.70 -19.77 19.58
N VAL A 68 21.16 -20.55 18.61
CA VAL A 68 20.70 -20.42 17.21
C VAL A 68 19.20 -20.61 17.12
N TRP A 69 18.67 -21.66 17.76
CA TRP A 69 17.22 -21.95 17.73
C TRP A 69 16.41 -20.83 18.38
N VAL A 70 16.79 -20.37 19.56
CA VAL A 70 16.11 -19.27 20.25
C VAL A 70 16.13 -17.99 19.41
N ALA A 71 17.27 -17.66 18.79
CA ALA A 71 17.40 -16.49 17.93
C ALA A 71 16.52 -16.60 16.68
N LEU A 72 16.41 -17.79 16.07
CA LEU A 72 15.51 -18.04 14.94
C LEU A 72 14.05 -17.89 15.34
N VAL A 73 13.63 -18.44 16.47
CA VAL A 73 12.26 -18.31 16.97
C VAL A 73 11.96 -16.85 17.33
N ALA A 74 12.92 -16.13 17.91
CA ALA A 74 12.78 -14.71 18.19
C ALA A 74 12.63 -13.88 16.91
N ALA A 75 13.40 -14.21 15.86
CA ALA A 75 13.26 -13.57 14.54
C ALA A 75 11.89 -13.85 13.92
N LEU A 76 11.43 -15.11 14.00
CA LEU A 76 10.13 -15.52 13.46
C LEU A 76 8.95 -14.90 14.22
N ALA A 77 9.09 -14.66 15.52
CA ALA A 77 8.10 -13.95 16.33
C ALA A 77 7.89 -12.50 15.86
N GLY A 78 8.83 -11.97 15.08
CA GLY A 78 8.74 -10.64 14.47
C GLY A 78 8.60 -9.53 15.51
N PRO A 79 9.58 -9.30 16.39
CA PRO A 79 9.51 -8.22 17.37
C PRO A 79 9.44 -6.86 16.65
N ARG A 80 8.54 -6.00 17.12
CA ARG A 80 8.27 -4.66 16.59
C ARG A 80 8.31 -3.64 17.70
N LEU A 81 8.95 -2.53 17.44
CA LEU A 81 8.93 -1.38 18.32
C LEU A 81 7.81 -0.44 17.87
N VAL A 82 6.84 -0.24 18.75
CA VAL A 82 5.79 0.76 18.55
C VAL A 82 6.32 2.09 19.09
N LEU A 83 6.51 3.07 18.20
CA LEU A 83 7.03 4.38 18.54
C LEU A 83 5.86 5.30 18.97
N PRO A 84 5.72 5.62 20.25
CA PRO A 84 4.73 6.59 20.70
C PRO A 84 5.15 7.98 20.22
N GLY A 85 4.23 8.70 19.62
CA GLY A 85 4.47 10.07 19.12
C GLY A 85 4.90 10.22 17.67
N ALA A 86 5.29 9.14 17.00
CA ALA A 86 5.45 9.10 15.54
C ALA A 86 4.20 8.55 14.84
N ALA A 87 3.05 8.60 15.52
CA ALA A 87 1.79 8.21 14.93
C ALA A 87 1.44 9.24 13.84
N LEU A 88 1.29 8.78 12.60
CA LEU A 88 0.70 9.62 11.57
C LEU A 88 -0.71 9.99 12.05
N PRO A 89 -1.07 11.28 12.08
CA PRO A 89 -2.44 11.67 12.35
C PRO A 89 -3.31 11.03 11.25
N ALA A 90 -3.95 9.90 11.57
CA ALA A 90 -4.88 9.29 10.64
C ALA A 90 -6.19 10.06 10.77
N SER A 91 -6.62 10.70 9.71
CA SER A 91 -7.92 11.38 9.68
C SER A 91 -9.07 10.37 9.60
N GLY A 92 -8.75 9.10 9.31
CA GLY A 92 -9.74 8.03 9.09
C GLY A 92 -10.43 8.08 7.73
N ARG A 93 -9.95 8.93 6.82
CA ARG A 93 -10.52 9.04 5.47
C ARG A 93 -9.75 8.15 4.49
N ASP A 94 -10.52 7.40 3.71
CA ASP A 94 -10.03 6.63 2.58
C ASP A 94 -10.55 7.30 1.29
N ILE A 95 -9.64 7.81 0.47
CA ILE A 95 -9.95 8.59 -0.72
C ILE A 95 -9.34 7.88 -1.93
N VAL A 96 -10.12 7.67 -2.99
CA VAL A 96 -9.61 7.24 -4.29
C VAL A 96 -9.93 8.31 -5.33
N LEU A 97 -8.89 8.80 -6.00
CA LEU A 97 -9.07 9.59 -7.21
C LEU A 97 -9.27 8.63 -8.38
N ALA A 98 -10.36 8.81 -9.13
CA ALA A 98 -10.60 8.14 -10.40
C ALA A 98 -10.40 9.16 -11.53
N LEU A 99 -9.31 9.00 -12.28
CA LEU A 99 -8.86 9.94 -13.28
C LEU A 99 -9.12 9.40 -14.69
N ASP A 100 -9.83 10.19 -15.47
CA ASP A 100 -10.01 9.97 -16.90
C ASP A 100 -8.70 10.25 -17.65
N LEU A 101 -8.24 9.27 -18.44
CA LEU A 101 -7.11 9.38 -19.36
C LEU A 101 -7.51 9.20 -20.82
N SER A 102 -8.78 9.49 -21.13
CA SER A 102 -9.28 9.47 -22.52
C SER A 102 -8.63 10.54 -23.39
N GLY A 103 -8.78 10.40 -24.70
CA GLY A 103 -8.17 11.31 -25.67
C GLY A 103 -8.60 12.77 -25.54
N SER A 104 -9.80 13.04 -25.00
CA SER A 104 -10.30 14.39 -24.76
C SER A 104 -9.50 15.18 -23.73
N MET A 105 -8.80 14.50 -22.81
CA MET A 105 -7.92 15.13 -21.82
C MET A 105 -6.63 15.74 -22.42
N GLU A 106 -6.31 15.47 -23.70
CA GLU A 106 -5.21 16.14 -24.42
C GLU A 106 -5.56 17.60 -24.81
N ARG A 107 -6.82 18.00 -24.74
CA ARG A 107 -7.25 19.32 -25.19
C ARG A 107 -6.58 20.44 -24.43
N ILE A 108 -6.14 21.45 -25.19
CA ILE A 108 -5.45 22.64 -24.67
C ILE A 108 -6.47 23.77 -24.55
N ASP A 109 -7.37 23.65 -23.57
CA ASP A 109 -8.44 24.62 -23.32
C ASP A 109 -8.50 25.09 -21.86
N PHE A 110 -7.51 24.74 -21.06
CA PHE A 110 -7.32 25.24 -19.69
C PHE A 110 -6.23 26.32 -19.64
N ALA A 111 -6.35 27.22 -18.67
CA ALA A 111 -5.32 28.21 -18.37
C ALA A 111 -4.64 27.86 -17.02
N LEU A 112 -3.31 27.75 -17.01
CA LEU A 112 -2.49 27.56 -15.83
C LEU A 112 -1.41 28.65 -15.81
N ASP A 113 -1.36 29.45 -14.75
CA ASP A 113 -0.39 30.55 -14.59
C ASP A 113 -0.34 31.48 -15.80
N GLY A 114 -1.51 31.80 -16.42
CA GLY A 114 -1.63 32.63 -17.58
C GLY A 114 -1.20 32.02 -18.92
N ARG A 115 -0.90 30.72 -18.94
CA ARG A 115 -0.58 29.95 -20.15
C ARG A 115 -1.63 28.90 -20.42
N THR A 116 -1.95 28.70 -21.71
CA THR A 116 -2.85 27.61 -22.11
C THR A 116 -2.17 26.25 -21.90
N THR A 117 -2.90 25.31 -21.34
CA THR A 117 -2.40 23.98 -21.03
C THR A 117 -3.45 22.91 -21.31
N SER A 118 -3.07 21.63 -21.37
CA SER A 118 -4.02 20.53 -21.51
C SER A 118 -4.81 20.30 -20.22
N ARG A 119 -6.01 19.74 -20.35
CA ARG A 119 -6.86 19.34 -19.22
C ARG A 119 -6.09 18.41 -18.27
N LEU A 120 -5.40 17.41 -18.82
CA LEU A 120 -4.58 16.48 -18.04
C LEU A 120 -3.46 17.20 -17.28
N ALA A 121 -2.75 18.14 -17.91
CA ALA A 121 -1.68 18.88 -17.24
C ALA A 121 -2.21 19.74 -16.08
N ALA A 122 -3.38 20.38 -16.24
CA ALA A 122 -4.04 21.12 -15.18
C ALA A 122 -4.41 20.19 -14.00
N VAL A 123 -5.03 19.04 -14.30
CA VAL A 123 -5.42 18.05 -13.28
C VAL A 123 -4.20 17.48 -12.56
N LYS A 124 -3.13 17.15 -13.25
CA LYS A 124 -1.88 16.68 -12.63
C LYS A 124 -1.32 17.69 -11.64
N ARG A 125 -1.25 18.94 -12.02
CA ARG A 125 -0.73 20.01 -11.17
C ARG A 125 -1.55 20.17 -9.90
N VAL A 126 -2.85 20.42 -10.04
CA VAL A 126 -3.74 20.67 -8.89
C VAL A 126 -4.01 19.39 -8.10
N GLY A 127 -4.19 18.27 -8.77
CA GLY A 127 -4.44 16.98 -8.13
C GLY A 127 -3.24 16.48 -7.32
N ALA A 128 -2.02 16.66 -7.81
CA ALA A 128 -0.82 16.29 -7.06
C ALA A 128 -0.67 17.16 -5.79
N GLU A 129 -0.97 18.44 -5.87
CA GLU A 129 -0.98 19.32 -4.71
C GLU A 129 -2.07 18.94 -3.71
N PHE A 130 -3.29 18.65 -4.20
CA PHE A 130 -4.39 18.13 -3.40
C PHE A 130 -3.99 16.86 -2.65
N ILE A 131 -3.36 15.88 -3.34
CA ILE A 131 -2.89 14.64 -2.72
C ILE A 131 -1.83 14.92 -1.65
N ARG A 132 -0.84 15.78 -1.93
CA ARG A 132 0.24 16.10 -0.99
C ARG A 132 -0.24 16.74 0.30
N ARG A 133 -1.31 17.54 0.22
CA ARG A 133 -1.94 18.18 1.41
C ARG A 133 -2.71 17.18 2.29
N ARG A 134 -2.90 15.93 1.85
CA ARG A 134 -3.65 14.88 2.54
C ARG A 134 -2.83 14.04 3.51
N ALA A 135 -1.88 14.64 4.20
CA ALA A 135 -1.14 13.94 5.25
C ALA A 135 -2.11 13.41 6.31
N GLY A 136 -2.09 12.09 6.54
CA GLY A 136 -3.01 11.43 7.46
C GLY A 136 -4.23 10.78 6.82
N ASP A 137 -4.54 11.07 5.56
CA ASP A 137 -5.53 10.34 4.76
C ASP A 137 -4.87 9.15 4.04
N ARG A 138 -5.62 8.11 3.76
CA ARG A 138 -5.21 7.07 2.83
C ARG A 138 -5.71 7.44 1.44
N VAL A 139 -4.79 7.68 0.52
CA VAL A 139 -5.13 8.11 -0.84
C VAL A 139 -4.72 7.04 -1.85
N GLY A 140 -5.57 6.76 -2.83
CA GLY A 140 -5.30 5.89 -3.97
C GLY A 140 -5.57 6.60 -5.29
N LEU A 141 -5.06 6.04 -6.39
CA LEU A 141 -5.27 6.52 -7.75
C LEU A 141 -5.70 5.38 -8.66
N VAL A 142 -6.87 5.51 -9.25
CA VAL A 142 -7.38 4.71 -10.35
C VAL A 142 -7.34 5.56 -11.61
N ILE A 143 -6.86 5.01 -12.70
CA ILE A 143 -6.88 5.62 -14.03
C ILE A 143 -7.81 4.82 -14.93
N PHE A 144 -8.53 5.50 -15.81
CA PHE A 144 -9.44 4.81 -16.72
C PHE A 144 -9.54 5.51 -18.09
N ALA A 145 -9.83 4.70 -19.10
CA ALA A 145 -10.21 5.09 -20.46
C ALA A 145 -11.05 3.96 -21.07
N ASP A 146 -10.55 3.17 -22.04
CA ASP A 146 -11.20 1.95 -22.52
C ASP A 146 -11.23 0.87 -21.42
N GLN A 147 -10.22 0.88 -20.57
CA GLN A 147 -10.06 -0.01 -19.42
C GLN A 147 -9.78 0.81 -18.17
N ALA A 148 -9.94 0.18 -17.00
CA ALA A 148 -9.59 0.79 -15.73
C ALA A 148 -8.42 0.03 -15.06
N ASP A 149 -7.46 0.76 -14.51
CA ASP A 149 -6.32 0.19 -13.79
C ASP A 149 -5.99 0.98 -12.52
N VAL A 150 -5.25 0.36 -11.61
CA VAL A 150 -4.82 0.95 -10.34
C VAL A 150 -3.41 1.50 -10.49
N ALA A 151 -3.29 2.80 -10.72
CA ALA A 151 -1.99 3.46 -10.81
C ALA A 151 -1.28 3.55 -9.43
N ALA A 152 -2.06 3.72 -8.36
CA ALA A 152 -1.54 3.65 -6.99
C ALA A 152 -2.60 3.07 -6.03
N SER A 153 -2.24 2.01 -5.31
CA SER A 153 -3.11 1.45 -4.26
C SER A 153 -3.28 2.44 -3.11
N PRO A 154 -4.45 2.47 -2.43
CA PRO A 154 -4.67 3.35 -1.29
C PRO A 154 -3.58 3.21 -0.23
N SER A 155 -2.87 4.31 0.04
CA SER A 155 -1.69 4.38 0.92
C SER A 155 -1.65 5.70 1.69
N PHE A 156 -0.95 5.71 2.82
CA PHE A 156 -0.58 6.93 3.53
C PHE A 156 0.62 7.66 2.91
N ASP A 157 1.31 7.03 1.94
CA ASP A 157 2.37 7.68 1.17
C ASP A 157 1.77 8.57 0.07
N THR A 158 1.28 9.73 0.48
CA THR A 158 0.71 10.73 -0.43
C THR A 158 1.73 11.23 -1.46
N GLN A 159 3.04 11.19 -1.14
CA GLN A 159 4.08 11.59 -2.09
C GLN A 159 4.23 10.57 -3.24
N GLY A 160 4.15 9.28 -2.92
CA GLY A 160 4.17 8.20 -3.92
C GLY A 160 2.96 8.27 -4.83
N VAL A 161 1.75 8.49 -4.27
CA VAL A 161 0.52 8.63 -5.06
C VAL A 161 0.54 9.89 -5.94
N ALA A 162 1.04 11.02 -5.42
CA ALA A 162 1.18 12.25 -6.21
C ALA A 162 2.11 12.06 -7.41
N ARG A 163 3.24 11.34 -7.22
CA ARG A 163 4.16 11.00 -8.32
C ARG A 163 3.48 10.11 -9.36
N ALA A 164 2.72 9.09 -8.94
CA ALA A 164 1.96 8.24 -9.86
C ALA A 164 0.97 9.06 -10.71
N LEU A 165 0.31 10.07 -10.12
CA LEU A 165 -0.53 11.00 -10.86
C LEU A 165 0.27 11.84 -11.86
N GLU A 166 1.44 12.36 -11.48
CA GLU A 166 2.31 13.16 -12.35
C GLU A 166 2.86 12.35 -13.53
N GLU A 167 3.07 11.05 -13.35
CA GLU A 167 3.55 10.11 -14.38
C GLU A 167 2.44 9.57 -15.29
N ALA A 168 1.16 9.71 -14.92
CA ALA A 168 0.04 9.21 -15.73
C ALA A 168 0.05 9.83 -17.14
N GLN A 169 -0.19 9.01 -18.17
CA GLN A 169 -0.15 9.44 -19.57
C GLN A 169 -1.37 8.93 -20.31
N ILE A 170 -1.86 9.71 -21.27
CA ILE A 170 -2.93 9.29 -22.17
C ILE A 170 -2.45 8.12 -23.02
N GLY A 171 -3.34 7.15 -23.24
CA GLY A 171 -3.04 5.94 -23.99
C GLY A 171 -2.56 4.75 -23.14
N LEU A 172 -2.28 4.93 -21.85
CA LEU A 172 -1.92 3.80 -20.95
C LEU A 172 -3.04 2.76 -20.84
N VAL A 173 -4.29 3.22 -20.79
CA VAL A 173 -5.49 2.38 -20.57
C VAL A 173 -6.53 2.54 -21.68
N GLY A 174 -6.10 3.09 -22.83
CA GLY A 174 -6.95 3.34 -23.99
C GLY A 174 -7.19 4.83 -24.27
N ARG A 175 -8.20 5.16 -25.08
CA ARG A 175 -8.51 6.55 -25.49
C ARG A 175 -9.99 6.91 -25.40
N SER A 176 -10.89 5.91 -25.24
CA SER A 176 -12.34 6.14 -25.02
C SER A 176 -12.61 6.42 -23.55
N THR A 177 -13.85 6.54 -23.11
CA THR A 177 -14.21 6.94 -21.76
C THR A 177 -15.14 5.92 -21.10
N GLY A 178 -14.60 5.06 -20.23
CA GLY A 178 -15.32 4.04 -19.45
C GLY A 178 -15.50 4.44 -17.98
N ILE A 179 -16.34 5.44 -17.72
CA ILE A 179 -16.57 5.99 -16.36
C ILE A 179 -17.07 4.89 -15.39
N GLY A 180 -17.99 4.03 -15.86
CA GLY A 180 -18.55 2.97 -15.02
C GLY A 180 -17.49 2.00 -14.52
N ASP A 181 -16.59 1.56 -15.39
CA ASP A 181 -15.52 0.61 -15.05
C ASP A 181 -14.48 1.26 -14.13
N GLY A 182 -14.11 2.53 -14.41
CA GLY A 182 -13.21 3.32 -13.56
C GLY A 182 -13.76 3.50 -12.14
N LEU A 183 -15.02 3.89 -12.04
CA LEU A 183 -15.71 4.05 -10.76
C LEU A 183 -15.87 2.71 -10.05
N GLY A 184 -16.27 1.64 -10.75
CA GLY A 184 -16.39 0.28 -10.19
C GLY A 184 -15.08 -0.22 -9.59
N LEU A 185 -13.95 0.00 -10.26
CA LEU A 185 -12.64 -0.34 -9.74
C LEU A 185 -12.28 0.48 -8.49
N ALA A 186 -12.59 1.78 -8.48
CA ALA A 186 -12.37 2.65 -7.33
C ALA A 186 -13.18 2.18 -6.11
N LEU A 187 -14.46 1.83 -6.28
CA LEU A 187 -15.30 1.27 -5.22
C LEU A 187 -14.71 -0.04 -4.66
N LYS A 188 -14.30 -0.94 -5.54
CA LYS A 188 -13.67 -2.22 -5.13
C LYS A 188 -12.42 -2.02 -4.29
N ARG A 189 -11.64 -0.96 -4.55
CA ARG A 189 -10.45 -0.63 -3.76
C ARG A 189 -10.78 -0.02 -2.40
N LEU A 190 -11.86 0.75 -2.31
CA LEU A 190 -12.31 1.35 -1.06
C LEU A 190 -13.08 0.37 -0.16
N ASP A 191 -13.86 -0.54 -0.75
CA ASP A 191 -14.75 -1.42 0.01
C ASP A 191 -13.99 -2.26 1.06
N VAL A 192 -12.83 -2.77 0.71
CA VAL A 192 -11.98 -3.60 1.58
C VAL A 192 -11.25 -2.81 2.68
N LEU A 193 -11.31 -1.47 2.66
CA LEU A 193 -10.61 -0.64 3.64
C LEU A 193 -11.45 -0.44 4.90
N PRO A 194 -10.81 -0.38 6.09
CA PRO A 194 -11.52 -0.29 7.36
C PRO A 194 -11.93 1.15 7.75
N GLY A 195 -11.60 2.16 6.94
CA GLY A 195 -11.85 3.57 7.27
C GLY A 195 -13.34 3.90 7.41
N PRO A 196 -13.72 4.77 8.34
CA PRO A 196 -15.11 5.16 8.57
C PRO A 196 -15.65 6.12 7.48
N SER A 197 -14.79 6.82 6.77
CA SER A 197 -15.15 7.72 5.67
C SER A 197 -14.48 7.29 4.38
N LYS A 198 -15.29 6.91 3.39
CA LYS A 198 -14.85 6.43 2.08
C LYS A 198 -15.36 7.36 1.00
N VAL A 199 -14.47 7.87 0.18
CA VAL A 199 -14.76 8.88 -0.83
C VAL A 199 -14.08 8.57 -2.15
N VAL A 200 -14.82 8.65 -3.25
CA VAL A 200 -14.26 8.70 -4.61
C VAL A 200 -14.34 10.13 -5.12
N VAL A 201 -13.25 10.61 -5.71
CA VAL A 201 -13.22 11.85 -6.48
C VAL A 201 -13.04 11.45 -7.95
N LEU A 202 -14.11 11.53 -8.72
CA LEU A 202 -14.14 11.19 -10.13
C LEU A 202 -13.88 12.45 -10.96
N LEU A 203 -12.81 12.45 -11.75
CA LEU A 203 -12.43 13.52 -12.65
C LEU A 203 -12.58 13.03 -14.10
N SER A 204 -13.50 13.63 -14.84
CA SER A 204 -13.74 13.30 -16.25
C SER A 204 -14.19 14.54 -17.02
N ASP A 205 -13.93 14.55 -18.31
CA ASP A 205 -14.36 15.62 -19.23
C ASP A 205 -15.31 15.12 -20.32
N GLY A 206 -15.60 13.83 -20.35
CA GLY A 206 -16.34 13.19 -21.42
C GLY A 206 -17.64 12.51 -21.03
N ALA A 207 -18.41 12.15 -22.05
CA ALA A 207 -19.52 11.23 -21.92
C ALA A 207 -19.02 9.79 -21.87
N ASN A 208 -19.70 8.94 -21.09
CA ASN A 208 -19.39 7.51 -21.05
C ASN A 208 -19.70 6.86 -22.40
N ASN A 209 -18.66 6.44 -23.13
CA ASN A 209 -18.77 5.84 -24.45
C ASN A 209 -18.05 4.49 -24.59
N ALA A 210 -17.47 3.99 -23.50
CA ALA A 210 -16.81 2.70 -23.40
C ALA A 210 -17.13 2.03 -22.05
N GLY A 211 -16.58 0.84 -21.84
CA GLY A 211 -16.76 0.07 -20.62
C GLY A 211 -17.98 -0.86 -20.66
N GLN A 212 -18.05 -1.78 -19.70
CA GLN A 212 -19.13 -2.77 -19.59
C GLN A 212 -20.20 -2.38 -18.55
N THR A 213 -19.86 -1.44 -17.68
CA THR A 213 -20.67 -1.06 -16.52
C THR A 213 -21.25 0.35 -16.73
N THR A 214 -22.53 0.54 -16.42
CA THR A 214 -23.11 1.87 -16.50
C THR A 214 -22.72 2.73 -15.29
N PRO A 215 -22.37 4.01 -15.45
CA PRO A 215 -22.00 4.89 -14.34
C PRO A 215 -23.11 4.97 -13.25
N ARG A 216 -24.37 4.92 -13.67
CA ARG A 216 -25.53 5.01 -12.79
C ARG A 216 -25.66 3.78 -11.88
N ASP A 217 -25.49 2.57 -12.41
CA ASP A 217 -25.57 1.34 -11.62
C ASP A 217 -24.44 1.29 -10.57
N VAL A 218 -23.26 1.75 -10.97
CA VAL A 218 -22.12 1.85 -10.03
C VAL A 218 -22.35 2.92 -8.98
N ALA A 219 -23.04 4.03 -9.30
CA ALA A 219 -23.41 5.05 -8.31
C ALA A 219 -24.41 4.52 -7.28
N VAL A 220 -25.36 3.68 -7.69
CA VAL A 220 -26.27 2.97 -6.77
C VAL A 220 -25.48 2.05 -5.84
N LEU A 221 -24.57 1.26 -6.38
CA LEU A 221 -23.68 0.40 -5.58
C LEU A 221 -22.82 1.22 -4.61
N ALA A 222 -22.29 2.37 -5.03
CA ALA A 222 -21.54 3.26 -4.16
C ALA A 222 -22.36 3.69 -2.93
N ARG A 223 -23.63 4.03 -3.15
CA ARG A 223 -24.55 4.39 -2.07
C ARG A 223 -24.81 3.22 -1.12
N GLU A 224 -25.00 2.00 -1.63
CA GLU A 224 -25.20 0.79 -0.82
C GLU A 224 -23.97 0.48 0.04
N LEU A 225 -22.77 0.71 -0.48
CA LEU A 225 -21.51 0.55 0.23
C LEU A 225 -21.16 1.73 1.17
N GLY A 226 -21.99 2.77 1.21
CA GLY A 226 -21.74 3.98 2.00
C GLY A 226 -20.56 4.82 1.49
N ILE A 227 -20.19 4.67 0.21
CA ILE A 227 -19.09 5.39 -0.43
C ILE A 227 -19.67 6.60 -1.18
N ARG A 228 -19.19 7.81 -0.84
CA ARG A 228 -19.60 9.03 -1.54
C ARG A 228 -18.74 9.25 -2.79
N VAL A 229 -19.39 9.62 -3.90
CA VAL A 229 -18.70 9.94 -5.14
C VAL A 229 -18.87 11.43 -5.44
N HIS A 230 -17.80 12.20 -5.28
CA HIS A 230 -17.73 13.56 -5.80
C HIS A 230 -17.30 13.51 -7.26
N THR A 231 -18.02 14.20 -8.12
CA THR A 231 -17.70 14.24 -9.54
C THR A 231 -17.25 15.63 -9.94
N ILE A 232 -16.20 15.69 -10.73
CA ILE A 232 -15.59 16.92 -11.26
C ILE A 232 -15.64 16.86 -12.78
N ALA A 233 -16.48 17.71 -13.36
CA ALA A 233 -16.62 17.85 -14.80
C ALA A 233 -15.61 18.89 -15.32
N LEU A 234 -14.69 18.45 -16.19
CA LEU A 234 -13.59 19.26 -16.70
C LEU A 234 -13.89 19.78 -18.11
N GLY A 235 -13.90 21.08 -18.30
CA GLY A 235 -14.02 21.68 -19.63
C GLY A 235 -14.86 22.95 -19.66
N PRO A 236 -14.61 23.85 -20.65
CA PRO A 236 -15.21 25.17 -20.70
C PRO A 236 -16.69 25.15 -21.12
N ARG A 237 -17.15 24.13 -21.87
CA ARG A 237 -18.51 24.07 -22.44
C ARG A 237 -19.27 22.81 -21.96
N ASP A 238 -20.59 22.92 -21.91
CA ASP A 238 -21.51 21.86 -21.54
C ASP A 238 -22.24 21.30 -22.77
N LEU A 239 -22.65 20.02 -22.71
CA LEU A 239 -23.42 19.35 -23.76
C LEU A 239 -24.74 20.09 -24.04
N ALA A 240 -25.36 20.65 -22.99
CA ALA A 240 -26.59 21.42 -23.10
C ALA A 240 -26.43 22.73 -23.90
N ASP A 241 -25.21 23.29 -23.98
CA ASP A 241 -24.89 24.56 -24.63
C ASP A 241 -24.34 24.38 -26.05
N ALA A 242 -24.14 23.14 -26.50
CA ALA A 242 -23.48 22.84 -27.76
C ALA A 242 -24.49 22.40 -28.83
N ASN A 243 -24.66 23.24 -29.81
CA ASN A 243 -25.47 22.95 -31.01
C ASN A 243 -24.80 21.89 -31.90
N GLY A 244 -24.71 20.62 -31.42
CA GLY A 244 -24.22 19.50 -32.23
C GLY A 244 -22.69 19.37 -32.36
N GLU A 245 -21.90 20.15 -31.63
CA GLU A 245 -20.44 19.96 -31.59
C GLU A 245 -20.06 18.71 -30.83
N GLN A 246 -19.24 17.86 -31.43
CA GLN A 246 -18.55 16.76 -30.77
C GLN A 246 -17.58 17.37 -29.74
N ASP A 247 -17.54 16.80 -28.51
CA ASP A 247 -16.58 17.19 -27.49
C ASP A 247 -17.08 18.05 -26.32
N VAL A 248 -18.25 17.77 -25.85
CA VAL A 248 -18.91 18.51 -24.78
C VAL A 248 -19.04 17.62 -23.56
N VAL A 249 -18.84 18.22 -22.40
CA VAL A 249 -18.89 17.51 -21.11
C VAL A 249 -20.32 17.05 -20.83
N ASP A 250 -20.51 15.76 -20.57
CA ASP A 250 -21.80 15.24 -20.07
C ASP A 250 -21.94 15.52 -18.57
N SER A 251 -22.27 16.78 -18.28
CA SER A 251 -22.48 17.22 -16.90
C SER A 251 -23.72 16.60 -16.24
N GLU A 252 -24.69 16.15 -17.04
CA GLU A 252 -25.90 15.53 -16.51
C GLU A 252 -25.60 14.15 -15.93
N ALA A 253 -24.90 13.30 -16.67
CA ALA A 253 -24.50 11.97 -16.19
C ALA A 253 -23.61 12.07 -14.93
N LEU A 254 -22.64 12.98 -14.90
CA LEU A 254 -21.78 13.19 -13.74
C LEU A 254 -22.55 13.73 -12.52
N ARG A 255 -23.54 14.60 -12.75
CA ARG A 255 -24.41 15.10 -11.68
C ARG A 255 -25.30 14.00 -11.13
N ASP A 256 -25.86 13.13 -11.99
CA ASP A 256 -26.66 11.96 -11.57
C ASP A 256 -25.83 10.99 -10.72
N VAL A 257 -24.59 10.68 -11.12
CA VAL A 257 -23.66 9.86 -10.34
C VAL A 257 -23.41 10.44 -8.96
N ALA A 258 -23.12 11.74 -8.86
CA ALA A 258 -22.86 12.40 -7.59
C ALA A 258 -24.12 12.40 -6.69
N ALA A 259 -25.27 12.78 -7.24
CA ALA A 259 -26.52 12.82 -6.51
C ALA A 259 -26.94 11.44 -6.00
N THR A 260 -26.84 10.40 -6.83
CA THR A 260 -27.21 9.03 -6.49
C THR A 260 -26.35 8.46 -5.37
N SER A 261 -25.05 8.72 -5.38
CA SER A 261 -24.10 8.22 -4.38
C SER A 261 -24.03 9.07 -3.08
N GLY A 262 -24.73 10.20 -3.04
CA GLY A 262 -24.70 11.13 -1.89
C GLY A 262 -23.48 12.03 -1.84
N GLY A 263 -22.78 12.18 -2.96
CA GLY A 263 -21.67 13.10 -3.14
C GLY A 263 -22.11 14.46 -3.70
N ARG A 264 -21.16 15.19 -4.27
CA ARG A 264 -21.38 16.50 -4.90
C ARG A 264 -20.78 16.55 -6.29
N PHE A 265 -21.49 17.24 -7.18
CA PHE A 265 -21.03 17.57 -8.53
C PHE A 265 -20.35 18.95 -8.50
N PHE A 266 -19.22 19.04 -9.18
CA PHE A 266 -18.48 20.29 -9.40
C PHE A 266 -18.21 20.48 -10.89
N ARG A 267 -18.33 21.72 -11.33
CA ARG A 267 -17.94 22.14 -12.66
C ARG A 267 -16.67 22.94 -12.60
N VAL A 268 -15.70 22.58 -13.43
CA VAL A 268 -14.37 23.21 -13.47
C VAL A 268 -14.10 23.71 -14.87
N ARG A 269 -13.88 24.99 -15.01
CA ARG A 269 -13.57 25.68 -16.27
C ARG A 269 -12.16 26.23 -16.29
N THR A 270 -11.61 26.52 -15.11
CA THR A 270 -10.27 27.07 -14.92
C THR A 270 -9.50 26.29 -13.87
N THR A 271 -8.20 26.50 -13.79
CA THR A 271 -7.36 25.89 -12.73
C THR A 271 -7.71 26.43 -11.32
N ASP A 272 -8.15 27.66 -11.25
CA ASP A 272 -8.57 28.26 -9.97
C ASP A 272 -9.87 27.62 -9.46
N ASP A 273 -10.82 27.31 -10.36
CA ASP A 273 -12.01 26.52 -10.01
C ASP A 273 -11.62 25.17 -9.45
N LEU A 274 -10.65 24.49 -10.08
CA LEU A 274 -10.19 23.17 -9.65
C LEU A 274 -9.55 23.21 -8.25
N ALA A 275 -8.78 24.24 -7.94
CA ALA A 275 -8.24 24.47 -6.61
C ALA A 275 -9.35 24.73 -5.58
N GLY A 276 -10.35 25.57 -5.93
CA GLY A 276 -11.51 25.82 -5.07
C GLY A 276 -12.37 24.60 -4.80
N VAL A 277 -12.48 23.68 -5.79
CA VAL A 277 -13.16 22.38 -5.62
C VAL A 277 -12.40 21.49 -4.65
N ALA A 278 -11.07 21.44 -4.75
CA ALA A 278 -10.24 20.70 -3.81
C ALA A 278 -10.45 21.15 -2.36
N ASP A 279 -10.50 22.45 -2.12
CA ASP A 279 -10.77 23.04 -0.80
C ASP A 279 -12.22 22.75 -0.34
N SER A 280 -13.18 22.75 -1.28
CA SER A 280 -14.59 22.42 -0.99
C SER A 280 -14.75 20.96 -0.56
N ILE A 281 -14.07 20.02 -1.20
CA ILE A 281 -14.05 18.62 -0.80
C ILE A 281 -13.42 18.46 0.58
N ASP A 282 -12.37 19.21 0.88
CA ASP A 282 -11.76 19.26 2.22
C ASP A 282 -12.74 19.70 3.29
N ALA A 283 -13.49 20.76 3.03
CA ALA A 283 -14.49 21.27 3.96
C ALA A 283 -15.66 20.28 4.19
N LEU A 284 -16.09 19.59 3.12
CA LEU A 284 -17.19 18.61 3.18
C LEU A 284 -16.80 17.35 3.97
N GLU A 285 -15.56 16.91 3.83
CA GLU A 285 -15.06 15.68 4.41
C GLU A 285 -14.23 15.91 5.69
N GLY A 286 -13.88 17.15 6.00
CA GLY A 286 -12.98 17.52 7.11
C GLY A 286 -13.56 17.43 8.53
N GLY A 287 -14.87 17.21 8.66
CA GLY A 287 -15.58 17.26 9.95
C GLY A 287 -15.89 15.92 10.60
N ARG A 288 -15.55 14.81 9.98
CA ARG A 288 -16.00 13.48 10.43
C ARG A 288 -14.83 12.62 10.89
N ASP A 289 -14.90 12.28 12.17
CA ASP A 289 -14.15 11.23 12.87
C ASP A 289 -12.62 11.20 12.69
N ARG A 290 -11.91 11.72 13.69
CA ARG A 290 -10.49 11.43 13.85
C ARG A 290 -10.33 9.95 14.18
N ALA A 291 -9.88 9.18 13.23
CA ALA A 291 -9.46 7.81 13.50
C ALA A 291 -8.31 7.81 14.53
N PRO A 292 -8.23 6.78 15.38
CA PRO A 292 -7.10 6.67 16.29
C PRO A 292 -5.79 6.69 15.48
N PRO A 293 -4.78 7.39 15.97
CA PRO A 293 -3.51 7.54 15.29
C PRO A 293 -2.89 6.17 14.96
N VAL A 294 -2.45 5.97 13.72
CA VAL A 294 -1.81 4.72 13.32
C VAL A 294 -0.38 4.71 13.86
N PRO A 295 -0.06 3.80 14.79
CA PRO A 295 1.27 3.75 15.37
C PRO A 295 2.30 3.32 14.32
N LEU A 296 3.39 4.07 14.17
CA LEU A 296 4.53 3.62 13.38
C LEU A 296 5.20 2.44 14.09
N ARG A 297 5.31 1.33 13.37
CA ARG A 297 5.96 0.10 13.85
C ARG A 297 7.29 -0.06 13.13
N ARG A 298 8.36 -0.20 13.91
CA ARG A 298 9.69 -0.52 13.38
C ARG A 298 9.95 -2.00 13.62
N ASP A 299 10.16 -2.74 12.54
CA ASP A 299 10.49 -4.16 12.62
C ASP A 299 11.91 -4.37 13.16
N LEU A 300 12.05 -5.23 14.16
CA LEU A 300 13.33 -5.55 14.79
C LEU A 300 13.81 -6.98 14.46
N TRP A 301 13.06 -7.74 13.66
CA TRP A 301 13.43 -9.11 13.29
C TRP A 301 14.83 -9.28 12.64
N PRO A 302 15.41 -8.27 11.93
CA PRO A 302 16.74 -8.44 11.36
C PRO A 302 17.84 -8.64 12.40
N TRP A 303 17.66 -8.11 13.62
CA TRP A 303 18.65 -8.27 14.68
C TRP A 303 18.76 -9.70 15.19
N PRO A 304 17.70 -10.35 15.69
CA PRO A 304 17.77 -11.75 16.09
C PRO A 304 18.05 -12.67 14.89
N GLY A 305 17.58 -12.35 13.70
CA GLY A 305 17.92 -13.08 12.47
C GLY A 305 19.40 -13.04 12.13
N GLY A 306 20.02 -11.87 12.21
CA GLY A 306 21.47 -11.69 12.04
C GLY A 306 22.29 -12.47 13.07
N VAL A 307 21.88 -12.43 14.34
CA VAL A 307 22.53 -13.22 15.41
C VAL A 307 22.42 -14.72 15.12
N ALA A 308 21.24 -15.21 14.72
CA ALA A 308 21.05 -16.61 14.36
C ALA A 308 21.96 -17.05 13.21
N LEU A 309 22.11 -16.21 12.19
CA LEU A 309 22.95 -16.46 11.03
C LEU A 309 24.43 -16.54 11.43
N LEU A 310 24.93 -15.58 12.21
CA LEU A 310 26.32 -15.54 12.68
C LEU A 310 26.65 -16.76 13.55
N LEU A 311 25.78 -17.08 14.54
CA LEU A 311 25.96 -18.25 15.39
C LEU A 311 25.88 -19.56 14.61
N GLY A 312 25.00 -19.64 13.61
CA GLY A 312 24.91 -20.78 12.69
C GLY A 312 26.16 -20.97 11.86
N LEU A 313 26.77 -19.88 11.38
CA LEU A 313 28.05 -19.90 10.65
C LEU A 313 29.18 -20.42 11.56
N VAL A 314 29.27 -19.92 12.78
CA VAL A 314 30.26 -20.41 13.77
C VAL A 314 30.07 -21.92 14.01
N LEU A 315 28.82 -22.39 14.15
CA LEU A 315 28.49 -23.80 14.34
C LEU A 315 28.94 -24.65 13.16
N LEU A 316 28.80 -24.15 11.92
CA LEU A 316 29.24 -24.81 10.69
C LEU A 316 30.75 -24.90 10.59
N LEU A 317 31.46 -23.82 10.90
CA LEU A 317 32.93 -23.76 10.87
C LEU A 317 33.55 -24.70 11.90
N THR A 318 32.96 -24.75 13.09
CA THR A 318 33.40 -25.70 14.14
C THR A 318 33.06 -27.17 13.82
N ARG A 319 32.16 -27.43 12.87
CA ARG A 319 31.83 -28.79 12.39
C ARG A 319 32.88 -29.34 11.43
N ARG A 320 33.56 -28.48 10.65
CA ARG A 320 34.60 -28.88 9.70
C ARG A 320 35.95 -29.11 10.34
N ALA A 321 36.13 -28.64 11.60
CA ALA A 321 37.38 -28.74 12.34
C ALA A 321 37.41 -29.96 13.31
N ALA A 322 36.32 -30.72 13.39
CA ALA A 322 36.17 -31.97 14.13
C ALA A 322 35.94 -33.17 13.19
#